data_516633bd583e3e4a080e7ccc742519d6
#
_entry.id   516633bd583e3e4a080e7ccc742519d6
#
_cell.length_a   1.000
_cell.length_b   1.000
_cell.length_c   1.000
_cell.angle_alpha   90.00
_cell.angle_beta   90.00
_cell.angle_gamma   90.00
#
_symmetry.space_group_name_H-M   'P 1'
#
loop_
_entity.id
_entity.type
_entity.pdbx_description
1 polymer ?
#
loop_
_entity_poly.entity_id
_entity_poly.type
_entity_poly.pdbx_seq_one_letter_code
_entity_poly.pdbx_strand_id
1 'polypeptide(L)'
;MKREELAAKLLSLVTGIAPDVDPATVIPGINFRDQFDFDSMDTLNFAIELHREFGVEVPEAEYSRLASLDKCVAYLSDKVR
;
A
#
# COMPACT_ATOMS: atom_id res chain seq x y z
N MET A 1 -12.06 8.49 7.11
CA MET A 1 -10.73 8.20 7.70
C MET A 1 -9.76 9.30 7.33
N LYS A 2 -8.97 9.76 8.28
CA LYS A 2 -7.96 10.77 8.02
C LYS A 2 -6.81 10.19 7.21
N ARG A 3 -6.14 11.03 6.43
CA ARG A 3 -5.05 10.57 5.57
C ARG A 3 -3.90 9.95 6.37
N GLU A 4 -3.58 10.50 7.53
CA GLU A 4 -2.56 9.94 8.41
C GLU A 4 -2.93 8.56 8.92
N GLU A 5 -4.19 8.36 9.26
CA GLU A 5 -4.68 7.05 9.69
C GLU A 5 -4.65 6.05 8.55
N LEU A 6 -5.04 6.47 7.36
CA LEU A 6 -5.00 5.63 6.18
C LEU A 6 -3.56 5.24 5.86
N ALA A 7 -2.65 6.21 5.87
CA ALA A 7 -1.23 5.95 5.60
C ALA A 7 -0.65 4.94 6.61
N ALA A 8 -0.98 5.09 7.89
CA ALA A 8 -0.50 4.18 8.93
C ALA A 8 -1.02 2.76 8.71
N LYS A 9 -2.30 2.61 8.35
CA LYS A 9 -2.88 1.30 8.07
C LYS A 9 -2.27 0.66 6.82
N LEU A 10 -2.07 1.44 5.77
CA LEU A 10 -1.45 0.96 4.54
C LEU A 10 -0.01 0.50 4.80
N LEU A 11 0.73 1.28 5.57
CA LEU A 11 2.10 0.94 5.92
C LEU A 11 2.15 -0.36 6.72
N SER A 12 1.21 -0.55 7.63
CA SER A 12 1.09 -1.79 8.40
C SER A 12 0.84 -2.99 7.49
N LEU A 13 0.00 -2.84 6.47
CA LEU A 13 -0.26 -3.92 5.51
C LEU A 13 0.99 -4.24 4.69
N VAL A 14 1.69 -3.20 4.22
CA VAL A 14 2.92 -3.38 3.44
C VAL A 14 3.98 -4.11 4.26
N THR A 15 4.19 -3.72 5.51
CA THR A 15 5.18 -4.36 6.37
C THR A 15 4.76 -5.76 6.82
N GLY A 16 3.46 -6.04 6.79
CA GLY A 16 2.96 -7.40 7.00
C GLY A 16 3.34 -8.33 5.85
N ILE A 17 3.44 -7.79 4.63
CA ILE A 17 3.86 -8.53 3.44
C ILE A 17 5.38 -8.60 3.37
N ALA A 18 6.07 -7.53 3.76
CA ALA A 18 7.52 -7.41 3.75
C ALA A 18 8.02 -7.20 5.19
N PRO A 19 8.05 -8.25 6.02
CA PRO A 19 8.28 -8.10 7.46
C PRO A 19 9.68 -7.64 7.85
N ASP A 20 10.63 -7.72 6.92
CA ASP A 20 11.99 -7.24 7.16
C ASP A 20 12.11 -5.72 7.05
N VAL A 21 11.07 -5.06 6.58
CA VAL A 21 11.07 -3.61 6.39
C VAL A 21 10.67 -2.91 7.69
N ASP A 22 11.50 -1.96 8.13
CA ASP A 22 11.16 -1.10 9.25
C ASP A 22 10.22 -0.01 8.75
N PRO A 23 8.97 0.06 9.24
CA PRO A 23 8.01 1.06 8.77
C PRO A 23 8.51 2.50 8.91
N ALA A 24 9.37 2.76 9.89
CA ALA A 24 9.92 4.11 10.10
C ALA A 24 10.87 4.55 8.98
N THR A 25 11.39 3.60 8.19
CA THR A 25 12.34 3.90 7.12
C THR A 25 11.69 4.03 5.75
N VAL A 26 10.40 3.74 5.63
CA VAL A 26 9.70 3.82 4.35
C VAL A 26 9.51 5.27 3.94
N ILE A 27 9.97 5.61 2.75
CA ILE A 27 9.84 6.96 2.20
C ILE A 27 8.57 7.02 1.35
N PRO A 28 7.57 7.83 1.73
CA PRO A 28 6.25 7.80 1.08
C PRO A 28 6.24 8.10 -0.41
N GLY A 29 7.13 8.97 -0.86
CA GLY A 29 7.16 9.41 -2.26
C GLY A 29 7.95 8.51 -3.19
N ILE A 30 8.63 7.49 -2.66
CA ILE A 30 9.45 6.58 -3.45
C ILE A 30 8.71 5.26 -3.62
N ASN A 31 8.76 4.68 -4.82
CA ASN A 31 8.12 3.39 -5.06
C ASN A 31 8.71 2.33 -4.12
N PHE A 32 7.85 1.44 -3.63
CA PHE A 32 8.28 0.39 -2.72
C PHE A 32 9.41 -0.45 -3.31
N ARG A 33 9.28 -0.81 -4.59
CA ARG A 33 10.29 -1.63 -5.29
C ARG A 33 11.65 -0.95 -5.41
N ASP A 34 11.70 0.37 -5.27
CA ASP A 34 12.95 1.13 -5.37
C ASP A 34 13.63 1.32 -4.02
N GLN A 35 12.96 0.97 -2.93
CA GLN A 35 13.54 1.12 -1.60
C GLN A 35 13.64 -0.20 -0.82
N PHE A 36 12.91 -1.24 -1.23
CA PHE A 36 13.04 -2.58 -0.66
C PHE A 36 12.49 -3.60 -1.66
N ASP A 37 12.67 -4.89 -1.36
CA ASP A 37 12.16 -5.95 -2.22
C ASP A 37 10.64 -6.00 -2.15
N PHE A 38 9.98 -5.63 -3.26
CA PHE A 38 8.54 -5.64 -3.35
C PHE A 38 8.16 -5.92 -4.81
N ASP A 39 7.98 -7.18 -5.13
CA ASP A 39 7.75 -7.61 -6.51
C ASP A 39 6.25 -7.64 -6.85
N SER A 40 5.92 -8.15 -8.03
CA SER A 40 4.54 -8.21 -8.50
C SER A 40 3.66 -9.11 -7.64
N MET A 41 4.23 -10.17 -7.06
CA MET A 41 3.48 -11.04 -6.15
C MET A 41 3.15 -10.33 -4.85
N ASP A 42 4.08 -9.51 -4.36
CA ASP A 42 3.83 -8.70 -3.16
C ASP A 42 2.74 -7.67 -3.42
N THR A 43 2.74 -7.07 -4.61
CA THR A 43 1.69 -6.12 -4.99
C THR A 43 0.33 -6.81 -5.07
N LEU A 44 0.28 -8.02 -5.61
CA LEU A 44 -0.95 -8.81 -5.64
C LEU A 44 -1.45 -9.10 -4.22
N ASN A 45 -0.55 -9.54 -3.34
CA ASN A 45 -0.91 -9.80 -1.95
C ASN A 45 -1.40 -8.54 -1.25
N PHE A 46 -0.78 -7.39 -1.55
CA PHE A 46 -1.19 -6.11 -1.01
C PHE A 46 -2.62 -5.76 -1.47
N ALA A 47 -2.92 -5.96 -2.75
CA ALA A 47 -4.26 -5.72 -3.29
C ALA A 47 -5.31 -6.61 -2.58
N ILE A 48 -4.96 -7.87 -2.31
CA ILE A 48 -5.83 -8.79 -1.58
C ILE A 48 -6.08 -8.26 -0.16
N GLU A 49 -5.04 -7.81 0.53
CA GLU A 49 -5.17 -7.27 1.87
C GLU A 49 -6.00 -5.98 1.90
N LEU A 50 -5.87 -5.14 0.88
CA LEU A 50 -6.70 -3.94 0.76
C LEU A 50 -8.18 -4.29 0.65
N HIS A 51 -8.50 -5.34 -0.11
CA HIS A 51 -9.87 -5.80 -0.21
C HIS A 51 -10.38 -6.32 1.13
N ARG A 52 -9.57 -7.09 1.85
CA ARG A 52 -9.95 -7.65 3.15
C ARG A 52 -10.12 -6.58 4.21
N GLU A 53 -9.24 -5.58 4.22
CA GLU A 53 -9.23 -4.56 5.27
C GLU A 53 -10.25 -3.45 5.03
N PHE A 54 -10.40 -3.02 3.77
CA PHE A 54 -11.21 -1.85 3.42
C PHE A 54 -12.40 -2.15 2.53
N GLY A 55 -12.52 -3.38 2.04
CA GLY A 55 -13.56 -3.72 1.09
C GLY A 55 -13.35 -3.10 -0.30
N VAL A 56 -12.15 -2.61 -0.58
CA VAL A 56 -11.84 -1.96 -1.85
C VAL A 56 -11.22 -2.98 -2.80
N GLU A 57 -11.83 -3.14 -3.97
CA GLU A 57 -11.32 -4.01 -5.02
C GLU A 57 -10.46 -3.18 -5.97
N VAL A 58 -9.19 -3.58 -6.13
CA VAL A 58 -8.25 -2.90 -7.01
C VAL A 58 -8.03 -3.77 -8.25
N PRO A 59 -8.50 -3.33 -9.44
CA PRO A 59 -8.24 -4.07 -10.67
C PRO A 59 -6.75 -4.13 -10.97
N GLU A 60 -6.31 -5.21 -11.59
CA GLU A 60 -4.90 -5.39 -11.96
C GLU A 60 -4.38 -4.20 -12.79
N ALA A 61 -5.21 -3.68 -13.69
CA ALA A 61 -4.84 -2.53 -14.52
C ALA A 61 -4.48 -1.28 -13.70
N GLU A 62 -4.89 -1.23 -12.43
CA GLU A 62 -4.63 -0.10 -11.55
C GLU A 62 -3.55 -0.37 -10.50
N TYR A 63 -2.85 -1.50 -10.60
CA TYR A 63 -1.81 -1.84 -9.62
C TYR A 63 -0.68 -0.81 -9.56
N SER A 64 -0.44 -0.06 -10.63
CA SER A 64 0.54 1.04 -10.61
C SER A 64 0.19 2.12 -9.58
N ARG A 65 -1.09 2.22 -9.21
CA ARG A 65 -1.55 3.16 -8.19
C ARG A 65 -1.16 2.73 -6.77
N LEU A 66 -0.67 1.50 -6.63
CA LEU A 66 -0.23 0.95 -5.35
C LEU A 66 1.29 0.99 -5.19
N ALA A 67 2.00 1.65 -6.10
CA ALA A 67 3.45 1.56 -6.19
C ALA A 67 4.20 2.26 -5.06
N SER A 68 3.60 3.28 -4.44
CA SER A 68 4.21 3.99 -3.30
C SER A 68 3.13 4.29 -2.26
N LEU A 69 3.56 4.67 -1.07
CA LEU A 69 2.61 5.02 -0.01
C LEU A 69 1.78 6.24 -0.41
N ASP A 70 2.42 7.28 -0.98
CA ASP A 70 1.70 8.47 -1.43
C ASP A 70 0.67 8.13 -2.51
N LYS A 71 1.04 7.28 -3.46
CA LYS A 71 0.11 6.85 -4.51
C LYS A 71 -1.06 6.06 -3.93
N CYS A 72 -0.80 5.20 -2.97
CA CYS A 72 -1.84 4.43 -2.29
C CYS A 72 -2.83 5.35 -1.57
N VAL A 73 -2.32 6.32 -0.83
CA VAL A 73 -3.17 7.27 -0.09
C VAL A 73 -4.03 8.06 -1.07
N ALA A 74 -3.44 8.57 -2.14
CA ALA A 74 -4.18 9.33 -3.15
C ALA A 74 -5.28 8.50 -3.80
N TYR A 75 -4.96 7.24 -4.12
CA TYR A 75 -5.90 6.34 -4.77
C TYR A 75 -7.07 5.94 -3.85
N LEU A 76 -6.75 5.66 -2.60
CA LEU A 76 -7.71 5.09 -1.67
C LEU A 76 -8.49 6.13 -0.87
N SER A 77 -8.03 7.37 -0.80
CA SER A 77 -8.67 8.38 0.05
C SER A 77 -10.14 8.63 -0.31
N ASP A 78 -10.50 8.47 -1.57
CA ASP A 78 -11.89 8.63 -2.03
C ASP A 78 -12.71 7.33 -1.87
N LYS A 79 -12.05 6.21 -1.69
CA LYS A 79 -12.68 4.89 -1.66
C LYS A 79 -12.88 4.36 -0.25
N VAL A 80 -12.10 4.84 0.68
CA VAL A 80 -12.14 4.43 2.09
C VAL A 80 -12.82 5.53 2.88
N ARG A 81 -13.90 5.18 3.57
CA ARG A 81 -14.68 6.14 4.33
C ARG A 81 -14.71 5.81 5.82
#